data_874587a3511f1afd4a9ae54401f8c086
#
_entry.id   874587a3511f1afd4a9ae54401f8c086
#
_cell.length_a   1.000
_cell.length_b   1.000
_cell.length_c   1.000
_cell.angle_alpha   90.00
_cell.angle_beta   90.00
_cell.angle_gamma   90.00
#
_symmetry.space_group_name_H-M   'P 1'
#
loop_
_entity.id
_entity.type
_entity.pdbx_description
1 polymer ?
#
loop_
_entity_poly.entity_id
_entity_poly.type
_entity_poly.pdbx_seq_one_letter_code
_entity_poly.pdbx_strand_id
1 'polypeptide(L)'
;IEFAEDNQLLGWEDLKSYNINNDDFVLGLAASGTTPYVVGALKKCKENKISTGCIVCNINTPLASFADHPLEIIVGSEFITGSTRMKSGTAQKLILNMISTAVMIKIGKIKGNKMYDMCLSNNKLIHRGSTIISQELNIDYDEARKLLLKFGSVRKAINNYEN
;
A
#
# COMPACT_ATOMS: atom_id res chain seq x y z
N ILE A 1 1.86 17.47 -12.33
CA ILE A 1 1.96 18.93 -12.56
C ILE A 1 3.07 19.42 -11.65
N GLU A 2 4.29 19.68 -12.19
CA GLU A 2 5.51 19.95 -11.41
C GLU A 2 5.37 21.14 -10.45
N PHE A 3 4.71 22.23 -10.87
CA PHE A 3 4.54 23.41 -10.02
C PHE A 3 3.64 23.16 -8.77
N ALA A 4 2.88 22.04 -8.72
CA ALA A 4 2.10 21.69 -7.54
C ALA A 4 3.00 21.30 -6.34
N GLU A 5 4.22 20.81 -6.60
CA GLU A 5 5.15 20.40 -5.56
C GLU A 5 5.59 21.54 -4.63
N ASP A 6 5.59 22.78 -5.13
CA ASP A 6 5.98 23.97 -4.37
C ASP A 6 4.84 24.52 -3.49
N ASN A 7 3.60 24.06 -3.69
CA ASN A 7 2.46 24.54 -2.93
C ASN A 7 2.29 23.77 -1.62
N GLN A 8 2.66 24.39 -0.53
CA GLN A 8 2.63 23.79 0.82
C GLN A 8 1.20 23.48 1.33
N LEU A 9 0.18 24.14 0.81
CA LEU A 9 -1.21 23.94 1.27
C LEU A 9 -1.96 22.93 0.44
N LEU A 10 -1.59 22.76 -0.82
CA LEU A 10 -2.36 21.98 -1.78
C LEU A 10 -2.47 20.50 -1.37
N GLY A 11 -1.41 19.90 -0.82
CA GLY A 11 -1.44 18.50 -0.38
C GLY A 11 -2.49 18.24 0.72
N TRP A 12 -2.69 19.21 1.61
CA TRP A 12 -3.75 19.13 2.61
C TRP A 12 -5.15 19.31 2.01
N GLU A 13 -5.31 20.27 1.06
CA GLU A 13 -6.59 20.46 0.37
C GLU A 13 -6.99 19.19 -0.41
N ASP A 14 -6.04 18.55 -1.08
CA ASP A 14 -6.29 17.30 -1.80
C ASP A 14 -6.71 16.18 -0.82
N LEU A 15 -6.04 16.02 0.31
CA LEU A 15 -6.39 15.03 1.33
C LEU A 15 -7.81 15.27 1.91
N LYS A 16 -8.19 16.52 2.15
CA LYS A 16 -9.55 16.85 2.62
C LYS A 16 -10.64 16.39 1.65
N SER A 17 -10.36 16.38 0.36
CA SER A 17 -11.33 15.92 -0.65
C SER A 17 -11.73 14.45 -0.48
N TYR A 18 -10.89 13.65 0.20
CA TYR A 18 -11.15 12.25 0.52
C TYR A 18 -11.82 12.06 1.89
N ASN A 19 -12.19 13.14 2.60
CA ASN A 19 -12.82 13.11 3.92
C ASN A 19 -12.02 12.31 4.97
N ILE A 20 -10.69 12.43 4.92
CA ILE A 20 -9.82 11.74 5.87
C ILE A 20 -10.06 12.20 7.32
N ASN A 21 -9.86 11.28 8.26
CA ASN A 21 -10.06 11.52 9.68
C ASN A 21 -9.01 10.74 10.53
N ASN A 22 -9.17 10.72 11.85
CA ASN A 22 -8.23 10.08 12.78
C ASN A 22 -8.16 8.56 12.72
N ASP A 23 -9.03 7.89 11.97
CA ASP A 23 -8.97 6.45 11.69
C ASP A 23 -8.08 6.13 10.48
N ASP A 24 -7.64 7.16 9.75
CA ASP A 24 -6.80 7.02 8.58
C ASP A 24 -5.30 7.12 8.91
N PHE A 25 -4.48 6.61 8.01
CA PHE A 25 -3.04 6.72 8.05
C PHE A 25 -2.52 7.36 6.76
N VAL A 26 -1.80 8.46 6.87
CA VAL A 26 -1.24 9.17 5.70
C VAL A 26 0.25 8.91 5.58
N LEU A 27 0.67 8.37 4.43
CA LEU A 27 2.07 8.09 4.13
C LEU A 27 2.62 9.09 3.12
N GLY A 28 3.51 9.98 3.56
CA GLY A 28 4.20 10.95 2.73
C GLY A 28 5.41 10.34 2.01
N LEU A 29 5.52 10.56 0.71
CA LEU A 29 6.63 10.06 -0.12
C LEU A 29 7.36 11.23 -0.77
N ALA A 30 8.59 11.44 -0.37
CA ALA A 30 9.49 12.41 -1.00
C ALA A 30 10.94 11.94 -0.83
N ALA A 31 11.60 11.58 -1.92
CA ALA A 31 12.99 11.09 -1.85
C ALA A 31 13.92 12.12 -1.21
N SER A 32 13.79 13.40 -1.52
CA SER A 32 14.52 14.49 -0.90
C SER A 32 14.15 14.71 0.58
N GLY A 33 12.87 14.44 0.92
CA GLY A 33 12.28 14.75 2.22
C GLY A 33 11.99 16.25 2.44
N THR A 34 12.02 17.06 1.37
CA THR A 34 11.86 18.52 1.45
C THR A 34 10.70 19.07 0.63
N THR A 35 10.03 18.26 -0.21
CA THR A 35 8.95 18.70 -1.10
C THR A 35 7.84 19.40 -0.33
N PRO A 36 7.59 20.70 -0.57
CA PRO A 36 6.67 21.53 0.24
C PRO A 36 5.26 20.96 0.30
N TYR A 37 4.73 20.47 -0.81
CA TYR A 37 3.42 19.81 -0.90
C TYR A 37 3.27 18.67 0.12
N VAL A 38 4.26 17.77 0.21
CA VAL A 38 4.22 16.59 1.09
C VAL A 38 4.46 17.02 2.55
N VAL A 39 5.41 17.91 2.77
CA VAL A 39 5.72 18.45 4.12
C VAL A 39 4.49 19.15 4.71
N GLY A 40 3.84 20.01 3.91
CA GLY A 40 2.64 20.72 4.35
C GLY A 40 1.47 19.79 4.66
N ALA A 41 1.27 18.76 3.83
CA ALA A 41 0.26 17.73 4.07
C ALA A 41 0.45 17.00 5.41
N LEU A 42 1.67 16.47 5.68
CA LEU A 42 1.93 15.76 6.94
C LEU A 42 1.87 16.68 8.17
N LYS A 43 2.35 17.92 8.04
CA LYS A 43 2.19 18.90 9.11
C LYS A 43 0.72 19.10 9.48
N LYS A 44 -0.15 19.23 8.49
CA LYS A 44 -1.60 19.38 8.69
C LYS A 44 -2.26 18.11 9.23
N CYS A 45 -1.85 16.93 8.79
CA CYS A 45 -2.30 15.67 9.38
C CYS A 45 -1.98 15.61 10.87
N LYS A 46 -0.75 15.95 11.28
CA LYS A 46 -0.33 15.98 12.67
C LYS A 46 -1.16 16.97 13.51
N GLU A 47 -1.43 18.18 12.99
CA GLU A 47 -2.29 19.18 13.63
C GLU A 47 -3.72 18.65 13.86
N ASN A 48 -4.20 17.79 12.96
CA ASN A 48 -5.53 17.18 13.02
C ASN A 48 -5.55 15.77 13.65
N LYS A 49 -4.46 15.34 14.28
CA LYS A 49 -4.31 14.05 14.98
C LYS A 49 -4.54 12.83 14.07
N ILE A 50 -4.21 12.96 12.80
CA ILE A 50 -4.21 11.87 11.82
C ILE A 50 -2.82 11.22 11.85
N SER A 51 -2.77 9.91 12.02
CA SER A 51 -1.51 9.16 12.07
C SER A 51 -0.72 9.27 10.77
N THR A 52 0.59 9.49 10.88
CA THR A 52 1.44 9.78 9.73
C THR A 52 2.68 8.91 9.66
N GLY A 53 3.09 8.58 8.44
CA GLY A 53 4.41 8.03 8.13
C GLY A 53 5.06 8.79 6.99
N CYS A 54 6.35 8.61 6.81
CA CYS A 54 7.00 9.06 5.57
C CYS A 54 8.07 8.09 5.10
N ILE A 55 8.37 8.14 3.80
CA ILE A 55 9.49 7.44 3.18
C ILE A 55 10.37 8.49 2.49
N VAL A 56 11.58 8.65 3.01
CA VAL A 56 12.58 9.59 2.51
C VAL A 56 13.91 8.89 2.26
N CYS A 57 14.75 9.44 1.38
CA CYS A 57 16.07 8.87 1.07
C CYS A 57 17.24 9.70 1.63
N ASN A 58 16.95 10.59 2.57
CA ASN A 58 17.91 11.40 3.32
C ASN A 58 17.56 11.38 4.82
N ILE A 59 18.54 11.68 5.66
CA ILE A 59 18.37 11.78 7.11
C ILE A 59 18.00 13.21 7.55
N ASN A 60 17.35 13.32 8.70
CA ASN A 60 17.04 14.61 9.34
C ASN A 60 16.26 15.57 8.43
N THR A 61 15.34 15.05 7.63
CA THR A 61 14.57 15.84 6.68
C THR A 61 13.39 16.56 7.36
N PRO A 62 12.92 17.70 6.81
CA PRO A 62 11.70 18.34 7.29
C PRO A 62 10.50 17.40 7.31
N LEU A 63 10.34 16.56 6.28
CA LEU A 63 9.25 15.60 6.20
C LEU A 63 9.29 14.57 7.34
N ALA A 64 10.47 14.03 7.66
CA ALA A 64 10.67 13.09 8.75
C ALA A 64 10.30 13.70 10.12
N SER A 65 10.54 15.00 10.33
CA SER A 65 10.22 15.67 11.59
C SER A 65 8.72 15.82 11.89
N PHE A 66 7.88 15.75 10.86
CA PHE A 66 6.43 15.80 11.00
C PHE A 66 5.77 14.42 11.01
N ALA A 67 6.46 13.36 10.60
CA ALA A 67 5.93 12.00 10.59
C ALA A 67 6.03 11.34 11.98
N ASP A 68 4.98 10.60 12.38
CA ASP A 68 5.01 9.77 13.59
C ASP A 68 5.86 8.51 13.36
N HIS A 69 5.91 8.03 12.10
CA HIS A 69 6.66 6.85 11.68
C HIS A 69 7.56 7.17 10.48
N PRO A 70 8.71 7.82 10.67
CA PRO A 70 9.63 8.11 9.58
C PRO A 70 10.44 6.88 9.16
N LEU A 71 10.53 6.64 7.85
CA LEU A 71 11.41 5.66 7.22
C LEU A 71 12.48 6.41 6.41
N GLU A 72 13.66 6.54 6.98
CA GLU A 72 14.82 7.19 6.37
C GLU A 72 15.74 6.12 5.74
N ILE A 73 15.75 6.04 4.41
CA ILE A 73 16.43 5.00 3.66
C ILE A 73 17.60 5.58 2.89
N ILE A 74 18.78 5.38 3.37
CA ILE A 74 19.99 5.97 2.79
C ILE A 74 20.49 5.10 1.63
N VAL A 75 20.28 5.58 0.42
CA VAL A 75 20.64 4.88 -0.83
C VAL A 75 21.93 5.38 -1.44
N GLY A 76 22.56 6.40 -0.84
CA GLY A 76 23.74 7.08 -1.38
C GLY A 76 23.43 7.95 -2.61
N SER A 77 24.45 8.46 -3.24
CA SER A 77 24.33 9.36 -4.40
C SER A 77 23.73 8.63 -5.60
N GLU A 78 22.84 9.30 -6.32
CA GLU A 78 22.36 8.82 -7.62
C GLU A 78 23.47 8.87 -8.68
N PHE A 79 23.35 8.04 -9.72
CA PHE A 79 24.27 8.09 -10.86
C PHE A 79 24.21 9.44 -11.58
N ILE A 80 23.01 9.99 -11.75
CA ILE A 80 22.80 11.35 -12.25
C ILE A 80 22.41 12.21 -11.06
N THR A 81 23.29 13.09 -10.64
CA THR A 81 23.10 13.98 -9.49
C THR A 81 21.80 14.78 -9.60
N GLY A 82 21.05 14.81 -8.52
CA GLY A 82 19.75 15.52 -8.45
C GLY A 82 18.56 14.76 -9.01
N SER A 83 18.77 13.64 -9.72
CA SER A 83 17.69 12.83 -10.29
C SER A 83 17.39 11.60 -9.40
N THR A 84 16.45 11.73 -8.47
CA THR A 84 16.11 10.73 -7.42
C THR A 84 15.24 9.58 -7.94
N ARG A 85 15.50 9.08 -9.15
CA ARG A 85 14.64 8.08 -9.82
C ARG A 85 15.19 6.66 -9.80
N MET A 86 16.53 6.47 -9.83
CA MET A 86 17.12 5.13 -9.92
C MET A 86 17.18 4.45 -8.55
N LYS A 87 18.06 4.88 -7.66
CA LYS A 87 18.21 4.29 -6.32
C LYS A 87 17.04 4.62 -5.43
N SER A 88 16.70 5.89 -5.28
CA SER A 88 15.64 6.36 -4.41
C SER A 88 14.27 5.84 -4.84
N GLY A 89 13.89 5.99 -6.11
CA GLY A 89 12.63 5.49 -6.63
C GLY A 89 12.50 3.97 -6.52
N THR A 90 13.59 3.22 -6.74
CA THR A 90 13.59 1.76 -6.54
C THR A 90 13.41 1.40 -5.08
N ALA A 91 14.12 2.05 -4.16
CA ALA A 91 13.98 1.82 -2.72
C ALA A 91 12.55 2.13 -2.23
N GLN A 92 11.99 3.26 -2.62
CA GLN A 92 10.60 3.64 -2.29
C GLN A 92 9.60 2.60 -2.80
N LYS A 93 9.73 2.14 -4.06
CA LYS A 93 8.89 1.10 -4.62
C LYS A 93 8.96 -0.20 -3.81
N LEU A 94 10.15 -0.65 -3.44
CA LEU A 94 10.34 -1.87 -2.65
C LEU A 94 9.67 -1.76 -1.28
N ILE A 95 9.83 -0.64 -0.60
CA ILE A 95 9.23 -0.40 0.72
C ILE A 95 7.72 -0.33 0.65
N LEU A 96 7.16 0.34 -0.34
CA LEU A 96 5.71 0.36 -0.56
C LEU A 96 5.15 -1.05 -0.77
N ASN A 97 5.84 -1.88 -1.53
CA ASN A 97 5.46 -3.28 -1.72
C ASN A 97 5.56 -4.08 -0.41
N MET A 98 6.59 -3.85 0.40
CA MET A 98 6.71 -4.49 1.72
C MET A 98 5.60 -4.06 2.67
N ILE A 99 5.30 -2.75 2.76
CA ILE A 99 4.23 -2.21 3.60
C ILE A 99 2.88 -2.80 3.17
N SER A 100 2.52 -2.70 1.89
CA SER A 100 1.23 -3.20 1.41
C SER A 100 1.09 -4.72 1.61
N THR A 101 2.14 -5.49 1.37
CA THR A 101 2.13 -6.93 1.61
C THR A 101 1.99 -7.25 3.10
N ALA A 102 2.75 -6.56 3.96
CA ALA A 102 2.68 -6.77 5.42
C ALA A 102 1.28 -6.41 5.96
N VAL A 103 0.67 -5.33 5.48
CA VAL A 103 -0.71 -4.95 5.84
C VAL A 103 -1.68 -6.05 5.44
N MET A 104 -1.61 -6.57 4.20
CA MET A 104 -2.50 -7.66 3.75
C MET A 104 -2.34 -8.94 4.55
N ILE A 105 -1.12 -9.28 5.00
CA ILE A 105 -0.86 -10.40 5.91
C ILE A 105 -1.51 -10.13 7.27
N LYS A 106 -1.29 -8.94 7.84
CA LYS A 106 -1.78 -8.57 9.17
C LYS A 106 -3.30 -8.55 9.27
N ILE A 107 -4.00 -8.09 8.24
CA ILE A 107 -5.47 -8.10 8.18
C ILE A 107 -6.06 -9.46 7.76
N GLY A 108 -5.23 -10.52 7.66
CA GLY A 108 -5.67 -11.89 7.42
C GLY A 108 -6.14 -12.20 6.00
N LYS A 109 -5.73 -11.40 4.99
CA LYS A 109 -6.09 -11.64 3.58
C LYS A 109 -5.27 -12.74 2.91
N ILE A 110 -4.25 -13.25 3.61
CA ILE A 110 -3.32 -14.27 3.12
C ILE A 110 -3.38 -15.47 4.07
N LYS A 111 -3.35 -16.67 3.50
CA LYS A 111 -3.18 -17.95 4.23
C LYS A 111 -1.98 -18.67 3.65
N GLY A 112 -0.96 -18.95 4.49
CA GLY A 112 0.34 -19.43 4.02
C GLY A 112 0.98 -18.40 3.07
N ASN A 113 1.21 -18.80 1.82
CA ASN A 113 1.71 -17.92 0.75
C ASN A 113 0.65 -17.60 -0.32
N LYS A 114 -0.63 -17.88 -0.05
CA LYS A 114 -1.72 -17.73 -1.01
C LYS A 114 -2.63 -16.55 -0.66
N MET A 115 -3.00 -15.76 -1.66
CA MET A 115 -4.03 -14.72 -1.54
C MET A 115 -5.41 -15.37 -1.45
N TYR A 116 -6.01 -15.38 -0.27
CA TYR A 116 -7.32 -16.00 -0.02
C TYR A 116 -8.50 -15.08 -0.32
N ASP A 117 -8.38 -13.79 0.00
CA ASP A 117 -9.47 -12.83 -0.15
C ASP A 117 -9.19 -11.86 -1.31
N MET A 118 -8.98 -12.41 -2.50
CA MET A 118 -8.81 -11.62 -3.72
C MET A 118 -10.18 -11.22 -4.30
N CYS A 119 -10.24 -10.03 -4.91
CA CYS A 119 -11.39 -9.62 -5.72
C CYS A 119 -11.38 -10.35 -7.06
N LEU A 120 -12.47 -11.02 -7.41
CA LEU A 120 -12.57 -11.83 -8.64
C LEU A 120 -12.88 -10.95 -9.89
N SER A 121 -12.07 -9.93 -10.13
CA SER A 121 -12.32 -8.92 -11.16
C SER A 121 -11.96 -9.34 -12.59
N ASN A 122 -11.31 -10.49 -12.77
CA ASN A 122 -10.92 -11.01 -14.09
C ASN A 122 -10.71 -12.52 -14.08
N ASN A 123 -10.62 -13.12 -15.29
CA ASN A 123 -10.48 -14.57 -15.47
C ASN A 123 -9.21 -15.14 -14.84
N LYS A 124 -8.10 -14.39 -14.80
CA LYS A 124 -6.86 -14.81 -14.15
C LYS A 124 -7.06 -15.01 -12.64
N LEU A 125 -7.80 -14.13 -11.98
CA LEU A 125 -8.08 -14.22 -10.54
C LEU A 125 -9.11 -15.32 -10.24
N ILE A 126 -10.11 -15.50 -11.10
CA ILE A 126 -11.04 -16.64 -11.02
C ILE A 126 -10.27 -17.96 -11.15
N HIS A 127 -9.40 -18.09 -12.16
CA HIS A 127 -8.57 -19.29 -12.32
C HIS A 127 -7.69 -19.55 -11.09
N ARG A 128 -7.02 -18.54 -10.57
CA ARG A 128 -6.19 -18.67 -9.35
C ARG A 128 -7.02 -19.11 -8.15
N GLY A 129 -8.17 -18.50 -7.92
CA GLY A 129 -9.08 -18.87 -6.83
C GLY A 129 -9.59 -20.30 -6.94
N SER A 130 -10.00 -20.73 -8.15
CA SER A 130 -10.43 -22.10 -8.41
C SER A 130 -9.31 -23.11 -8.16
N THR A 131 -8.09 -22.80 -8.60
CA THR A 131 -6.92 -23.65 -8.34
C THR A 131 -6.61 -23.78 -6.84
N ILE A 132 -6.72 -22.70 -6.06
CA ILE A 132 -6.53 -22.75 -4.60
C ILE A 132 -7.59 -23.67 -3.96
N ILE A 133 -8.86 -23.52 -4.31
CA ILE A 133 -9.95 -24.35 -3.77
C ILE A 133 -9.75 -25.82 -4.15
N SER A 134 -9.46 -26.12 -5.41
CA SER A 134 -9.19 -27.47 -5.88
C SER A 134 -8.07 -28.16 -5.08
N GLN A 135 -6.97 -27.44 -4.81
CA GLN A 135 -5.83 -27.94 -4.03
C GLN A 135 -6.15 -28.10 -2.54
N GLU A 136 -6.88 -27.18 -1.93
CA GLU A 136 -7.18 -27.23 -0.48
C GLU A 136 -8.23 -28.28 -0.15
N LEU A 137 -9.21 -28.48 -1.05
CA LEU A 137 -10.31 -29.45 -0.85
C LEU A 137 -10.06 -30.79 -1.54
N ASN A 138 -9.00 -30.90 -2.35
CA ASN A 138 -8.69 -32.07 -3.18
C ASN A 138 -9.86 -32.47 -4.09
N ILE A 139 -10.50 -31.49 -4.76
CA ILE A 139 -11.61 -31.69 -5.69
C ILE A 139 -11.22 -31.24 -7.11
N ASP A 140 -12.06 -31.65 -8.10
CA ASP A 140 -11.86 -31.26 -9.48
C ASP A 140 -11.91 -29.73 -9.67
N TYR A 141 -11.18 -29.24 -10.69
CA TYR A 141 -11.10 -27.81 -10.99
C TYR A 141 -12.47 -27.20 -11.33
N ASP A 142 -13.29 -27.91 -12.11
CA ASP A 142 -14.59 -27.39 -12.53
C ASP A 142 -15.57 -27.31 -11.34
N GLU A 143 -15.50 -28.23 -10.42
CA GLU A 143 -16.24 -28.18 -9.15
C GLU A 143 -15.74 -27.02 -8.29
N ALA A 144 -14.44 -26.86 -8.12
CA ALA A 144 -13.84 -25.74 -7.39
C ALA A 144 -14.23 -24.38 -7.99
N ARG A 145 -14.28 -24.29 -9.31
CA ARG A 145 -14.71 -23.10 -10.02
C ARG A 145 -16.19 -22.77 -9.78
N LYS A 146 -17.06 -23.78 -9.78
CA LYS A 146 -18.48 -23.59 -9.43
C LYS A 146 -18.64 -23.08 -8.00
N LEU A 147 -17.92 -23.66 -7.04
CA LEU A 147 -17.92 -23.20 -5.65
C LEU A 147 -17.43 -21.77 -5.52
N LEU A 148 -16.32 -21.42 -6.18
CA LEU A 148 -15.79 -20.05 -6.15
C LEU A 148 -16.81 -19.03 -6.65
N LEU A 149 -17.45 -19.32 -7.79
CA LEU A 149 -18.46 -18.42 -8.37
C LEU A 149 -19.74 -18.35 -7.53
N LYS A 150 -20.14 -19.45 -6.89
CA LYS A 150 -21.29 -19.50 -5.98
C LYS A 150 -21.08 -18.64 -4.74
N PHE A 151 -19.91 -18.73 -4.10
CA PHE A 151 -19.64 -18.05 -2.83
C PHE A 151 -18.89 -16.72 -2.97
N GLY A 152 -18.36 -16.40 -4.14
CA GLY A 152 -17.68 -15.13 -4.45
C GLY A 152 -16.32 -14.94 -3.79
N SER A 153 -15.83 -15.90 -3.01
CA SER A 153 -14.47 -15.85 -2.43
C SER A 153 -13.95 -17.25 -2.11
N VAL A 154 -12.63 -17.42 -2.16
CA VAL A 154 -11.96 -18.68 -1.81
C VAL A 154 -12.27 -19.09 -0.38
N ARG A 155 -12.16 -18.16 0.57
CA ARG A 155 -12.42 -18.41 1.98
C ARG A 155 -13.84 -18.89 2.24
N LYS A 156 -14.84 -18.23 1.66
CA LYS A 156 -16.24 -18.62 1.80
C LYS A 156 -16.53 -19.96 1.15
N ALA A 157 -15.95 -20.23 -0.03
CA ALA A 157 -16.12 -21.49 -0.72
C ALA A 157 -15.59 -22.67 0.11
N ILE A 158 -14.38 -22.55 0.68
CA ILE A 158 -13.77 -23.59 1.52
C ILE A 158 -14.56 -23.79 2.82
N ASN A 159 -14.92 -22.72 3.50
CA ASN A 159 -15.64 -22.81 4.78
C ASN A 159 -17.06 -23.37 4.67
N ASN A 160 -17.66 -23.35 3.45
CA ASN A 160 -19.02 -23.85 3.21
C ASN A 160 -19.06 -25.12 2.38
N TYR A 161 -17.92 -25.75 2.11
CA TYR A 161 -17.88 -27.02 1.37
C TYR A 161 -18.29 -28.22 2.22
N GLU A 162 -17.96 -28.23 3.49
CA GLU A 162 -18.20 -29.31 4.44
C GLU A 162 -19.55 -29.22 5.16
N ASN A 163 -20.34 -28.18 4.85
CA ASN A 163 -21.69 -27.96 5.37
C ASN A 163 -22.74 -28.00 4.25
#